data_aad2cc0703ae1b6f7b8aa82e504ca844
#
_entry.id   aad2cc0703ae1b6f7b8aa82e504ca844
#
_cell.length_a   1.000
_cell.length_b   1.000
_cell.length_c   1.000
_cell.angle_alpha   90.00
_cell.angle_beta   90.00
_cell.angle_gamma   90.00
#
_symmetry.space_group_name_H-M   'P 1'
#
loop_
_entity.id
_entity.type
_entity.pdbx_description
1 polymer ?
#
loop_
_entity_poly.entity_id
_entity_poly.type
_entity_poly.pdbx_seq_one_letter_code
_entity_poly.pdbx_strand_id
1 'polypeptide(L)'
;MFSSSVHGNGAQYLSITSGLLVEDAQGHRYVTCALHGFLSDGIVFHPDPIRGRPIGKVVQSFPNADVGLVRLEPGIRYTNEFFESKEGRVSGVTPRRFATSEMGDIIEMDNPFNGSCAGITVGRNYVLENDLYHRHHWQIFERGIKAEDRSCGSPNLDGNGEVAAIFRFADSENPKIGFALRGEDVEKLGLKLVDNHVF
;
A
#
# COMPACT_ATOMS: atom_id res chain seq x y z
N MET A 1 -1.23 3.27 9.55
CA MET A 1 0.25 3.32 9.51
C MET A 1 0.81 2.08 10.19
N PHE A 2 1.73 1.40 9.54
CA PHE A 2 2.49 0.29 10.11
C PHE A 2 3.94 0.71 10.33
N SER A 3 4.58 0.15 11.33
CA SER A 3 5.99 0.36 11.58
C SER A 3 6.68 -0.95 11.94
N SER A 4 7.93 -1.09 11.54
CA SER A 4 8.81 -2.21 11.88
C SER A 4 9.98 -1.72 12.73
N SER A 5 10.53 -2.60 13.56
CA SER A 5 11.75 -2.31 14.29
C SER A 5 12.98 -2.50 13.40
N VAL A 6 13.93 -1.58 13.47
CA VAL A 6 15.26 -1.72 12.85
C VAL A 6 16.25 -2.06 13.95
N HIS A 7 16.88 -3.24 13.87
CA HIS A 7 17.94 -3.60 14.78
C HIS A 7 19.23 -2.80 14.49
N GLY A 8 19.53 -1.84 15.34
CA GLY A 8 20.74 -1.03 15.31
C GLY A 8 20.87 -0.26 16.62
N ASN A 9 22.04 0.28 16.92
CA ASN A 9 22.35 1.00 18.19
C ASN A 9 21.62 2.35 18.30
N GLY A 10 20.35 2.39 18.11
CA GLY A 10 19.45 3.53 18.23
C GLY A 10 18.04 3.11 17.91
N ALA A 11 17.04 3.76 18.51
CA ALA A 11 15.62 3.48 18.29
C ALA A 11 15.19 3.96 16.90
N GLN A 12 15.73 3.35 15.85
CA GLN A 12 15.31 3.59 14.47
C GLN A 12 14.23 2.60 14.09
N TYR A 13 13.19 3.08 13.44
CA TYR A 13 12.14 2.26 12.86
C TYR A 13 11.71 2.82 11.50
N LEU A 14 11.27 1.93 10.62
CA LEU A 14 10.65 2.30 9.36
C LEU A 14 9.14 2.42 9.56
N SER A 15 8.56 3.44 9.01
CA SER A 15 7.10 3.61 8.96
C SER A 15 6.64 3.54 7.51
N ILE A 16 5.55 2.83 7.28
CA ILE A 16 4.88 2.74 5.99
C ILE A 16 3.38 2.93 6.18
N THR A 17 2.67 3.20 5.11
CA THR A 17 1.21 3.18 5.14
C THR A 17 0.72 1.73 5.22
N SER A 18 -0.30 1.48 6.05
CA SER A 18 -1.05 0.22 5.99
C SER A 18 -1.79 0.14 4.66
N GLY A 19 -1.80 -1.04 4.06
CA GLY A 19 -2.44 -1.27 2.77
C GLY A 19 -3.93 -1.63 2.91
N LEU A 20 -4.32 -2.70 2.28
CA LEU A 20 -5.70 -3.15 2.14
C LEU A 20 -5.97 -4.42 2.93
N LEU A 21 -7.16 -4.53 3.50
CA LEU A 21 -7.67 -5.78 4.04
C LEU A 21 -8.07 -6.68 2.87
N VAL A 22 -7.43 -7.82 2.78
CA VAL A 22 -7.61 -8.80 1.71
C VAL A 22 -7.89 -10.17 2.29
N GLU A 23 -8.44 -11.05 1.47
CA GLU A 23 -8.73 -12.43 1.80
C GLU A 23 -8.10 -13.36 0.75
N ASP A 24 -7.53 -14.47 1.18
CA ASP A 24 -7.03 -15.52 0.29
C ASP A 24 -8.15 -16.49 -0.13
N ALA A 25 -7.82 -17.45 -1.00
CA ALA A 25 -8.77 -18.45 -1.49
C ALA A 25 -9.32 -19.39 -0.39
N GLN A 26 -8.68 -19.44 0.78
CA GLN A 26 -9.09 -20.22 1.95
C GLN A 26 -9.94 -19.40 2.93
N GLY A 27 -10.16 -18.11 2.66
CA GLY A 27 -10.91 -17.21 3.53
C GLY A 27 -10.10 -16.63 4.68
N HIS A 28 -8.77 -16.76 4.68
CA HIS A 28 -7.93 -16.10 5.67
C HIS A 28 -7.75 -14.63 5.32
N ARG A 29 -7.85 -13.78 6.32
CA ARG A 29 -7.77 -12.32 6.17
C ARG A 29 -6.41 -11.78 6.57
N TYR A 30 -5.94 -10.82 5.79
CA TYR A 30 -4.64 -10.17 5.97
C TYR A 30 -4.73 -8.69 5.63
N VAL A 31 -3.81 -7.89 6.16
CA VAL A 31 -3.60 -6.53 5.67
C VAL A 31 -2.34 -6.51 4.82
N THR A 32 -2.43 -5.94 3.62
CA THR A 32 -1.25 -5.80 2.75
C THR A 32 -0.30 -4.73 3.29
N CYS A 33 0.99 -4.88 3.01
CA CYS A 33 2.00 -3.88 3.31
C CYS A 33 3.09 -3.91 2.23
N ALA A 34 3.85 -2.83 2.09
CA ALA A 34 5.08 -2.83 1.29
C ALA A 34 6.14 -3.68 2.00
N LEU A 35 6.59 -4.74 1.36
CA LEU A 35 7.48 -5.74 1.99
C LEU A 35 8.84 -5.14 2.37
N HIS A 36 9.38 -4.23 1.55
CA HIS A 36 10.66 -3.56 1.81
C HIS A 36 10.64 -2.72 3.11
N GLY A 37 9.47 -2.37 3.63
CA GLY A 37 9.31 -1.68 4.92
C GLY A 37 9.48 -2.58 6.14
N PHE A 38 9.68 -3.89 5.96
CA PHE A 38 9.82 -4.85 7.06
C PHE A 38 11.14 -5.60 7.00
N LEU A 39 11.78 -5.69 8.16
CA LEU A 39 12.97 -6.48 8.37
C LEU A 39 12.64 -7.94 8.73
N SER A 40 13.66 -8.71 9.00
CA SER A 40 13.62 -10.17 9.16
C SER A 40 12.63 -10.73 10.19
N ASP A 41 12.23 -9.96 11.19
CA ASP A 41 11.28 -10.41 12.22
C ASP A 41 9.81 -10.29 11.80
N GLY A 42 9.53 -9.40 10.83
CA GLY A 42 8.20 -9.16 10.29
C GLY A 42 7.16 -8.66 11.30
N ILE A 43 7.57 -8.21 12.48
CA ILE A 43 6.66 -7.73 13.52
C ILE A 43 6.15 -6.33 13.13
N VAL A 44 4.84 -6.16 13.22
CA VAL A 44 4.13 -4.92 12.85
C VAL A 44 3.65 -4.20 14.10
N PHE A 45 4.02 -2.93 14.23
CA PHE A 45 3.62 -2.07 15.33
C PHE A 45 2.65 -0.97 14.86
N HIS A 46 1.85 -0.46 15.79
CA HIS A 46 1.02 0.72 15.56
C HIS A 46 0.93 1.56 16.85
N PRO A 47 1.17 2.88 16.80
CA PRO A 47 1.68 3.63 15.65
C PRO A 47 3.16 3.35 15.32
N ASP A 48 3.98 3.03 16.31
CA ASP A 48 5.42 2.77 16.17
C ASP A 48 5.92 1.85 17.31
N PRO A 49 7.16 1.29 17.22
CA PRO A 49 7.69 0.39 18.27
C PRO A 49 7.93 1.05 19.62
N ILE A 50 8.08 2.38 19.66
CA ILE A 50 8.41 3.12 20.88
C ILE A 50 7.16 3.44 21.70
N ARG A 51 6.08 3.88 21.03
CA ARG A 51 4.84 4.37 21.66
C ARG A 51 3.68 3.42 21.48
N GLY A 52 3.82 2.49 20.54
CA GLY A 52 2.77 1.56 20.15
C GLY A 52 2.94 0.16 20.73
N ARG A 53 2.13 -0.74 20.21
CA ARG A 53 2.18 -2.16 20.55
C ARG A 53 2.26 -2.99 19.26
N PRO A 54 2.75 -4.24 19.34
CA PRO A 54 2.59 -5.18 18.24
C PRO A 54 1.11 -5.36 17.90
N ILE A 55 0.77 -5.30 16.64
CA ILE A 55 -0.60 -5.48 16.15
C ILE A 55 -0.72 -6.65 15.17
N GLY A 56 0.39 -7.23 14.75
CA GLY A 56 0.41 -8.35 13.84
C GLY A 56 1.81 -8.73 13.40
N LYS A 57 1.85 -9.65 12.46
CA LYS A 57 3.10 -10.14 11.88
C LYS A 57 2.93 -10.42 10.39
N VAL A 58 3.96 -10.11 9.60
CA VAL A 58 4.06 -10.56 8.20
C VAL A 58 4.21 -12.08 8.21
N VAL A 59 3.24 -12.79 7.66
CA VAL A 59 3.18 -14.26 7.65
C VAL A 59 3.39 -14.85 6.27
N GLN A 60 3.23 -14.04 5.24
CA GLN A 60 3.47 -14.43 3.84
C GLN A 60 4.02 -13.23 3.08
N SER A 61 4.85 -13.48 2.09
CA SER A 61 5.45 -12.43 1.26
C SER A 61 5.49 -12.83 -0.20
N PHE A 62 5.37 -11.81 -1.05
CA PHE A 62 5.52 -11.88 -2.50
C PHE A 62 6.63 -10.90 -2.91
N PRO A 63 7.90 -11.31 -2.82
CA PRO A 63 9.04 -10.39 -3.03
C PRO A 63 9.02 -9.70 -4.39
N ASN A 64 8.67 -10.42 -5.46
CA ASN A 64 8.59 -9.86 -6.82
C ASN A 64 7.49 -8.79 -6.97
N ALA A 65 6.49 -8.80 -6.11
CA ALA A 65 5.42 -7.81 -6.07
C ALA A 65 5.65 -6.75 -4.97
N ASP A 66 6.66 -6.93 -4.13
CA ASP A 66 6.91 -6.14 -2.92
C ASP A 66 5.69 -6.08 -2.00
N VAL A 67 4.97 -7.19 -1.88
CA VAL A 67 3.77 -7.31 -1.04
C VAL A 67 4.03 -8.26 0.12
N GLY A 68 3.80 -7.78 1.33
CA GLY A 68 3.72 -8.58 2.54
C GLY A 68 2.25 -8.73 2.99
N LEU A 69 1.90 -9.89 3.54
CA LEU A 69 0.61 -10.14 4.16
C LEU A 69 0.76 -10.18 5.68
N VAL A 70 0.13 -9.24 6.34
CA VAL A 70 0.13 -9.10 7.80
C VAL A 70 -1.08 -9.83 8.37
N ARG A 71 -0.84 -10.85 9.18
CA ARG A 71 -1.88 -11.40 10.05
C ARG A 71 -1.96 -10.56 11.30
N LEU A 72 -3.13 -9.97 11.54
CA LEU A 72 -3.39 -9.18 12.72
C LEU A 72 -3.55 -10.06 13.98
N GLU A 73 -3.15 -9.52 15.12
CA GLU A 73 -3.39 -10.14 16.42
C GLU A 73 -4.88 -10.22 16.73
N PRO A 74 -5.35 -11.23 17.50
CA PRO A 74 -6.72 -11.35 17.92
C PRO A 74 -7.23 -10.06 18.60
N GLY A 75 -8.41 -9.61 18.19
CA GLY A 75 -9.04 -8.40 18.72
C GLY A 75 -8.61 -7.08 18.05
N ILE A 76 -7.67 -7.12 17.12
CA ILE A 76 -7.36 -5.96 16.26
C ILE A 76 -8.37 -5.94 15.12
N ARG A 77 -9.09 -4.81 15.00
CA ARG A 77 -10.01 -4.57 13.88
C ARG A 77 -9.34 -3.72 12.82
N TYR A 78 -9.62 -4.01 11.57
CA TYR A 78 -9.15 -3.27 10.41
C TYR A 78 -10.25 -3.22 9.35
N THR A 79 -10.42 -2.06 8.74
CA THR A 79 -11.41 -1.82 7.68
C THR A 79 -10.73 -1.17 6.48
N ASN A 80 -11.25 -1.40 5.29
CA ASN A 80 -10.82 -0.73 4.06
C ASN A 80 -11.46 0.67 3.99
N GLU A 81 -11.13 1.52 4.95
CA GLU A 81 -11.56 2.91 4.97
C GLU A 81 -10.39 3.81 4.58
N PHE A 82 -10.64 4.76 3.68
CA PHE A 82 -9.66 5.76 3.33
C PHE A 82 -9.69 6.90 4.32
N PHE A 83 -8.55 7.55 4.49
CA PHE A 83 -8.47 8.74 5.31
C PHE A 83 -9.40 9.81 4.75
N GLU A 84 -10.22 10.41 5.59
CA GLU A 84 -10.99 11.60 5.23
C GLU A 84 -10.05 12.78 5.02
N SER A 85 -9.53 12.91 3.82
CA SER A 85 -8.94 14.17 3.41
C SER A 85 -10.07 15.16 3.16
N LYS A 86 -9.99 16.34 3.76
CA LYS A 86 -10.97 17.43 3.56
C LYS A 86 -11.06 17.91 2.10
N GLU A 87 -10.14 17.48 1.26
CA GLU A 87 -9.97 17.90 -0.12
C GLU A 87 -10.03 16.76 -1.14
N GLY A 88 -10.08 15.51 -0.69
CA GLY A 88 -10.07 14.32 -1.55
C GLY A 88 -11.42 14.00 -2.18
N ARG A 89 -11.41 13.61 -3.45
CA ARG A 89 -12.61 13.17 -4.17
C ARG A 89 -13.12 11.82 -3.72
N VAL A 90 -12.27 11.02 -3.09
CA VAL A 90 -12.53 9.64 -2.66
C VAL A 90 -12.74 9.48 -1.15
N SER A 91 -12.93 10.60 -0.44
CA SER A 91 -13.28 10.57 0.98
C SER A 91 -14.55 9.72 1.24
N GLY A 92 -14.43 8.77 2.16
CA GLY A 92 -15.54 7.88 2.54
C GLY A 92 -15.82 6.74 1.55
N VAL A 93 -14.98 6.55 0.53
CA VAL A 93 -15.13 5.42 -0.40
C VAL A 93 -14.50 4.17 0.21
N THR A 94 -15.28 3.09 0.24
CA THR A 94 -14.77 1.74 0.52
C THR A 94 -14.53 1.03 -0.82
N PRO A 95 -13.29 0.72 -1.18
CA PRO A 95 -13.02 0.03 -2.44
C PRO A 95 -13.59 -1.40 -2.37
N ARG A 96 -14.20 -1.82 -3.48
CA ARG A 96 -14.88 -3.13 -3.55
C ARG A 96 -14.11 -4.17 -4.34
N ARG A 97 -13.25 -3.72 -5.25
CA ARG A 97 -12.46 -4.61 -6.11
C ARG A 97 -11.15 -3.97 -6.54
N PHE A 98 -10.28 -4.79 -7.05
CA PHE A 98 -9.12 -4.35 -7.81
C PHE A 98 -9.56 -3.95 -9.21
N ALA A 99 -9.03 -2.84 -9.70
CA ALA A 99 -9.31 -2.33 -11.05
C ALA A 99 -8.15 -2.62 -12.01
N THR A 100 -8.46 -2.64 -13.28
CA THR A 100 -7.46 -2.55 -14.35
C THR A 100 -7.25 -1.07 -14.65
N SER A 101 -6.05 -0.56 -14.39
CA SER A 101 -5.71 0.83 -14.71
C SER A 101 -5.03 0.92 -16.08
N GLU A 102 -5.41 1.93 -16.86
CA GLU A 102 -4.89 2.22 -18.18
C GLU A 102 -4.01 3.50 -18.15
N MET A 103 -3.23 3.68 -19.24
CA MET A 103 -2.50 4.95 -19.42
C MET A 103 -3.49 6.10 -19.59
N GLY A 104 -3.25 7.19 -18.87
CA GLY A 104 -4.13 8.37 -18.84
C GLY A 104 -5.17 8.34 -17.73
N ASP A 105 -5.34 7.22 -17.02
CA ASP A 105 -6.27 7.16 -15.90
C ASP A 105 -5.82 8.06 -14.75
N ILE A 106 -6.76 8.82 -14.26
CA ILE A 106 -6.57 9.63 -13.06
C ILE A 106 -6.66 8.68 -11.86
N ILE A 107 -5.68 8.81 -10.99
CA ILE A 107 -5.60 8.06 -9.74
C ILE A 107 -5.55 9.03 -8.56
N GLU A 108 -6.04 8.58 -7.43
CA GLU A 108 -5.97 9.31 -6.16
C GLU A 108 -5.40 8.41 -5.09
N MET A 109 -4.40 8.91 -4.37
CA MET A 109 -3.80 8.27 -3.22
C MET A 109 -4.08 9.10 -1.99
N ASP A 110 -4.58 8.49 -0.93
CA ASP A 110 -4.73 9.13 0.38
C ASP A 110 -3.96 8.36 1.44
N ASN A 111 -3.16 9.07 2.22
CA ASN A 111 -2.34 8.49 3.26
C ASN A 111 -2.08 9.47 4.42
N PRO A 112 -1.69 8.99 5.61
CA PRO A 112 -1.56 9.84 6.81
C PRO A 112 -0.39 10.81 6.76
N PHE A 113 0.47 10.77 5.75
CA PHE A 113 1.67 11.60 5.65
C PHE A 113 1.48 12.79 4.71
N ASN A 114 0.85 12.55 3.57
CA ASN A 114 0.66 13.55 2.52
C ASN A 114 -0.78 14.04 2.42
N GLY A 115 -1.73 13.35 3.06
CA GLY A 115 -3.14 13.51 2.76
C GLY A 115 -3.47 12.98 1.36
N SER A 116 -4.46 13.60 0.71
CA SER A 116 -4.85 13.22 -0.64
C SER A 116 -3.90 13.82 -1.67
N CYS A 117 -3.45 12.99 -2.60
CA CYS A 117 -2.71 13.40 -3.78
C CYS A 117 -3.27 12.72 -5.03
N ALA A 118 -3.52 13.53 -6.06
CA ALA A 118 -3.97 13.06 -7.36
C ALA A 118 -2.79 12.91 -8.33
N GLY A 119 -2.92 11.96 -9.24
CA GLY A 119 -1.93 11.69 -10.25
C GLY A 119 -2.53 11.08 -11.51
N ILE A 120 -1.67 10.79 -12.48
CA ILE A 120 -2.06 10.16 -13.75
C ILE A 120 -1.14 8.97 -13.98
N THR A 121 -1.71 7.85 -14.40
CA THR A 121 -0.94 6.71 -14.88
C THR A 121 -0.36 7.04 -16.26
N VAL A 122 0.97 7.10 -16.37
CA VAL A 122 1.66 7.52 -17.60
C VAL A 122 2.40 6.42 -18.32
N GLY A 123 2.53 5.26 -17.72
CA GLY A 123 3.23 4.15 -18.35
C GLY A 123 3.07 2.84 -17.63
N ARG A 124 3.39 1.78 -18.34
CA ARG A 124 3.50 0.42 -17.83
C ARG A 124 4.85 -0.11 -18.20
N ASN A 125 5.54 -0.69 -17.28
CA ASN A 125 6.86 -1.25 -17.55
C ASN A 125 7.11 -2.51 -16.71
N TYR A 126 8.09 -3.27 -17.17
CA TYR A 126 8.77 -4.27 -16.38
C TYR A 126 10.13 -3.71 -16.00
N VAL A 127 10.41 -3.61 -14.75
CA VAL A 127 11.73 -3.23 -14.25
C VAL A 127 12.44 -4.49 -13.80
N LEU A 128 13.66 -4.68 -14.31
CA LEU A 128 14.55 -5.71 -13.82
C LEU A 128 15.30 -5.16 -12.60
N GLU A 129 14.98 -5.69 -11.44
CA GLU A 129 15.65 -5.34 -10.20
C GLU A 129 16.17 -6.63 -9.55
N ASN A 130 17.47 -6.69 -9.26
CA ASN A 130 18.11 -7.87 -8.69
C ASN A 130 17.80 -9.19 -9.43
N ASP A 131 17.88 -9.17 -10.76
CA ASP A 131 17.55 -10.29 -11.66
C ASP A 131 16.06 -10.76 -11.60
N LEU A 132 15.19 -9.98 -11.03
CA LEU A 132 13.76 -10.22 -10.99
C LEU A 132 12.99 -9.17 -11.79
N TYR A 133 12.02 -9.64 -12.59
CA TYR A 133 11.14 -8.74 -13.32
C TYR A 133 9.96 -8.32 -12.44
N HIS A 134 9.83 -7.02 -12.23
CA HIS A 134 8.70 -6.41 -11.53
C HIS A 134 7.83 -5.64 -12.50
N ARG A 135 6.51 -5.74 -12.35
CA ARG A 135 5.58 -4.92 -13.10
C ARG A 135 5.31 -3.64 -12.35
N HIS A 136 5.53 -2.51 -13.00
CA HIS A 136 5.26 -1.20 -12.42
C HIS A 136 4.29 -0.42 -13.29
N HIS A 137 3.40 0.33 -12.63
CA HIS A 137 2.77 1.50 -13.19
C HIS A 137 3.60 2.72 -12.85
N TRP A 138 3.90 3.52 -13.85
CA TRP A 138 4.47 4.84 -13.66
C TRP A 138 3.33 5.81 -13.42
N GLN A 139 3.44 6.59 -12.38
CA GLN A 139 2.43 7.55 -11.98
C GLN A 139 3.09 8.90 -11.78
N ILE A 140 2.51 9.94 -12.34
CA ILE A 140 2.94 11.31 -12.10
C ILE A 140 1.91 11.97 -11.20
N PHE A 141 2.34 12.43 -10.03
CA PHE A 141 1.51 13.15 -9.08
C PHE A 141 1.52 14.64 -9.39
N GLU A 142 0.32 15.26 -9.43
CA GLU A 142 0.16 16.67 -9.72
C GLU A 142 0.57 17.57 -8.55
N ARG A 143 0.90 18.85 -8.89
CA ARG A 143 1.01 19.98 -7.99
C ARG A 143 2.06 19.91 -6.90
N GLY A 144 3.21 19.30 -7.16
CA GLY A 144 4.37 19.46 -6.27
C GLY A 144 4.25 18.70 -4.94
N ILE A 145 3.25 17.86 -4.79
CA ILE A 145 3.16 16.93 -3.68
C ILE A 145 4.22 15.84 -3.95
N LYS A 146 5.16 15.75 -3.06
CA LYS A 146 6.15 14.66 -3.09
C LYS A 146 5.49 13.45 -2.46
N ALA A 147 5.47 12.32 -3.17
CA ALA A 147 5.19 11.07 -2.48
C ALA A 147 6.29 10.86 -1.44
N GLU A 148 5.95 10.95 -0.17
CA GLU A 148 6.93 10.77 0.89
C GLU A 148 7.33 9.29 1.02
N ASP A 149 8.54 9.02 1.49
CA ASP A 149 9.07 7.67 1.69
C ASP A 149 8.17 6.74 2.52
N ARG A 150 7.23 7.30 3.27
CA ARG A 150 6.28 6.56 4.11
C ARG A 150 4.97 6.21 3.41
N SER A 151 4.79 6.66 2.18
CA SER A 151 3.57 6.39 1.39
C SER A 151 3.52 4.97 0.83
N CYS A 152 4.62 4.22 0.91
CA CYS A 152 4.69 2.85 0.43
C CYS A 152 3.60 1.98 1.08
N GLY A 153 2.88 1.22 0.25
CA GLY A 153 1.75 0.41 0.67
C GLY A 153 0.38 1.11 0.52
N SER A 154 0.35 2.42 0.24
CA SER A 154 -0.90 3.15 0.04
C SER A 154 -1.64 2.63 -1.18
N PRO A 155 -2.95 2.38 -1.10
CA PRO A 155 -3.76 2.12 -2.27
C PRO A 155 -3.99 3.40 -3.07
N ASN A 156 -3.96 3.25 -4.39
CA ASN A 156 -4.31 4.28 -5.35
C ASN A 156 -5.65 3.91 -5.97
N LEU A 157 -6.61 4.81 -5.88
CA LEU A 157 -7.96 4.59 -6.40
C LEU A 157 -8.12 5.25 -7.77
N ASP A 158 -8.94 4.65 -8.60
CA ASP A 158 -9.43 5.25 -9.84
C ASP A 158 -10.62 6.20 -9.58
N GLY A 159 -11.14 6.81 -10.65
CA GLY A 159 -12.29 7.70 -10.58
C GLY A 159 -13.61 7.01 -10.14
N ASN A 160 -13.64 5.69 -10.07
CA ASN A 160 -14.78 4.89 -9.58
C ASN A 160 -14.61 4.49 -8.12
N GLY A 161 -13.50 4.80 -7.49
CA GLY A 161 -13.16 4.38 -6.14
C GLY A 161 -12.68 2.94 -6.04
N GLU A 162 -12.22 2.35 -7.14
CA GLU A 162 -11.67 1.00 -7.19
C GLU A 162 -10.14 1.04 -7.05
N VAL A 163 -9.52 -0.03 -6.55
CA VAL A 163 -8.08 -0.07 -6.35
C VAL A 163 -7.36 -0.27 -7.68
N ALA A 164 -6.87 0.81 -8.25
CA ALA A 164 -6.09 0.81 -9.48
C ALA A 164 -4.67 0.26 -9.27
N ALA A 165 -4.07 0.58 -8.11
CA ALA A 165 -2.71 0.16 -7.81
C ALA A 165 -2.41 0.25 -6.29
N ILE A 166 -1.26 -0.33 -5.88
CA ILE A 166 -0.65 -0.13 -4.56
C ILE A 166 0.69 0.58 -4.78
N PHE A 167 0.85 1.74 -4.18
CA PHE A 167 2.07 2.54 -4.28
C PHE A 167 3.26 1.81 -3.65
N ARG A 168 4.40 1.79 -4.34
CA ARG A 168 5.61 1.11 -3.87
C ARG A 168 6.71 2.09 -3.46
N PHE A 169 7.12 2.96 -4.35
CA PHE A 169 8.18 3.95 -4.11
C PHE A 169 8.08 5.11 -5.10
N ALA A 170 8.69 6.23 -4.74
CA ALA A 170 8.90 7.36 -5.64
C ALA A 170 10.31 7.31 -6.24
N ASP A 171 10.47 7.94 -7.38
CA ASP A 171 11.78 8.18 -7.96
C ASP A 171 12.60 9.12 -7.06
N SER A 172 13.85 8.76 -6.78
CA SER A 172 14.71 9.52 -5.87
C SER A 172 15.14 10.88 -6.44
N GLU A 173 15.21 10.99 -7.76
CA GLU A 173 15.62 12.22 -8.46
C GLU A 173 14.40 13.10 -8.75
N ASN A 174 13.25 12.48 -9.02
CA ASN A 174 11.99 13.18 -9.26
C ASN A 174 10.83 12.56 -8.45
N PRO A 175 10.64 12.99 -7.20
CA PRO A 175 9.64 12.41 -6.31
C PRO A 175 8.18 12.66 -6.73
N LYS A 176 7.94 13.34 -7.86
CA LYS A 176 6.63 13.40 -8.51
C LYS A 176 6.32 12.14 -9.32
N ILE A 177 7.34 11.36 -9.67
CA ILE A 177 7.19 10.09 -10.38
C ILE A 177 7.12 8.99 -9.34
N GLY A 178 6.01 8.27 -9.34
CA GLY A 178 5.80 7.12 -8.47
C GLY A 178 5.71 5.82 -9.25
N PHE A 179 6.02 4.75 -8.58
CA PHE A 179 5.92 3.38 -9.08
C PHE A 179 4.95 2.61 -8.20
N ALA A 180 4.03 1.89 -8.82
CA ALA A 180 3.00 1.16 -8.12
C ALA A 180 2.75 -0.22 -8.73
N LEU A 181 2.38 -1.18 -7.90
CA LEU A 181 1.90 -2.48 -8.34
C LEU A 181 0.44 -2.35 -8.77
N ARG A 182 0.08 -2.85 -9.94
CA ARG A 182 -1.28 -2.78 -10.46
C ARG A 182 -2.25 -3.61 -9.61
N GLY A 183 -3.48 -3.12 -9.47
CA GLY A 183 -4.55 -3.83 -8.75
C GLY A 183 -4.79 -5.24 -9.29
N GLU A 184 -4.86 -5.39 -10.61
CA GLU A 184 -5.01 -6.70 -11.25
C GLU A 184 -3.86 -7.68 -10.97
N ASP A 185 -2.64 -7.19 -10.71
CA ASP A 185 -1.52 -8.05 -10.37
C ASP A 185 -1.57 -8.49 -8.89
N VAL A 186 -2.16 -7.68 -8.02
CA VAL A 186 -2.49 -8.11 -6.65
C VAL A 186 -3.54 -9.22 -6.66
N GLU A 187 -4.56 -9.08 -7.49
CA GLU A 187 -5.60 -10.11 -7.66
C GLU A 187 -5.03 -11.43 -8.19
N LYS A 188 -4.04 -11.38 -9.10
CA LYS A 188 -3.31 -12.57 -9.59
C LYS A 188 -2.50 -13.29 -8.52
N LEU A 189 -2.22 -12.65 -7.39
CA LEU A 189 -1.63 -13.32 -6.22
C LEU A 189 -2.65 -14.20 -5.47
N GLY A 190 -3.89 -14.27 -5.94
CA GLY A 190 -4.99 -15.01 -5.32
C GLY A 190 -5.67 -14.24 -4.19
N LEU A 191 -5.51 -12.93 -4.14
CA LEU A 191 -6.06 -12.07 -3.11
C LEU A 191 -7.31 -11.34 -3.60
N LYS A 192 -8.30 -11.20 -2.72
CA LYS A 192 -9.52 -10.41 -2.96
C LYS A 192 -9.67 -9.35 -1.88
N LEU A 193 -10.25 -8.22 -2.22
CA LEU A 193 -10.63 -7.24 -1.20
C LEU A 193 -11.73 -7.80 -0.31
N VAL A 194 -11.61 -7.52 0.99
CA VAL A 194 -12.67 -7.83 1.95
C VAL A 194 -13.71 -6.72 1.91
N ASP A 195 -14.97 -7.09 1.70
CA ASP A 195 -16.08 -6.15 1.82
C ASP A 195 -16.33 -5.84 3.30
N ASN A 196 -16.30 -4.55 3.67
CA ASN A 196 -16.56 -4.11 5.04
C ASN A 196 -18.01 -4.32 5.50
N HIS A 197 -18.91 -4.66 4.59
CA HIS A 197 -20.34 -4.85 4.89
C HIS A 197 -20.71 -6.26 5.34
N VAL A 198 -19.74 -7.17 5.42
CA VAL A 198 -19.97 -8.56 5.85
C VAL A 198 -19.43 -8.75 7.27
N PHE A 199 -20.24 -8.37 8.23
CA PHE A 199 -20.12 -8.79 9.63
C PHE A 199 -21.46 -9.34 10.12
#